data_fce44b0acba05957055949ad268764d1
#
_entry.id   fce44b0acba05957055949ad268764d1
#
_cell.length_a   1.000
_cell.length_b   1.000
_cell.length_c   1.000
_cell.angle_alpha   90.00
_cell.angle_beta   90.00
_cell.angle_gamma   90.00
#
_symmetry.space_group_name_H-M   'P 1'
#
loop_
_entity.id
_entity.type
_entity.pdbx_description
1 polymer ?
#
loop_
_entity_poly.entity_id
_entity_poly.type
_entity_poly.pdbx_seq_one_letter_code
_entity_poly.pdbx_strand_id
1 'polypeptide(L)'
;MVSLMLFDRYTLGIDIGGTNFRIGLVSADGQLQGYEKQSVATLEGDDPAALLGDAVADYIARYGVAGRVAAICVGFPATVDKERVRVLNAPNVRGFDGVPVGHILTERLGIPTLIERDVNLLLVNDMERMAIDSADIAAFYVGTGIGNAMMIGGQLIAGHNGVAGEVGHIPFGDSVQVCGCGNVGCAEPLAGGLYLAHLAREIFPETPVGRLFSEHGRSPELVGFVERLGRVIATEVNIIDPEVVLLGGGVVQMADFPREALEKSILSHTRKPLPHDNLRIVYSDATDGDGGVVGAGIFAWRKIRQ
;
A
#
# COMPACT_ATOMS: atom_id res chain seq x y z
N MET A 1 22.31 -26.11 13.41
CA MET A 1 23.35 -25.31 12.72
C MET A 1 22.78 -24.29 11.74
N VAL A 2 21.56 -24.42 11.24
CA VAL A 2 20.92 -23.42 10.32
C VAL A 2 20.46 -22.15 11.05
N SER A 3 20.12 -22.26 12.35
CA SER A 3 19.56 -21.12 13.13
C SER A 3 20.57 -20.02 13.49
N LEU A 4 21.85 -20.34 13.60
CA LEU A 4 22.90 -19.34 13.96
C LEU A 4 23.39 -18.48 12.79
N MET A 5 23.15 -18.90 11.53
CA MET A 5 23.58 -18.17 10.34
C MET A 5 22.59 -17.04 9.90
N LEU A 6 21.39 -16.98 10.47
CA LEU A 6 20.38 -15.98 10.08
C LEU A 6 20.51 -14.65 10.83
N PHE A 7 21.15 -14.63 12.01
CA PHE A 7 21.25 -13.40 12.84
C PHE A 7 22.13 -12.30 12.25
N ASP A 8 22.91 -12.60 11.21
CA ASP A 8 23.83 -11.67 10.56
C ASP A 8 23.42 -11.30 9.11
N ARG A 9 22.22 -11.70 8.70
CA ARG A 9 21.70 -11.45 7.36
C ARG A 9 20.50 -10.49 7.41
N TYR A 10 20.32 -9.77 6.31
CA TYR A 10 19.23 -8.84 6.10
C TYR A 10 18.45 -9.19 4.83
N THR A 11 17.23 -8.74 4.75
CA THR A 11 16.59 -8.46 3.48
C THR A 11 16.66 -6.97 3.21
N LEU A 12 16.61 -6.56 1.96
CA LEU A 12 16.54 -5.17 1.56
C LEU A 12 15.12 -4.86 1.13
N GLY A 13 14.47 -3.99 1.87
CA GLY A 13 13.17 -3.44 1.52
C GLY A 13 13.34 -2.14 0.73
N ILE A 14 12.59 -2.01 -0.35
CA ILE A 14 12.52 -0.80 -1.17
C ILE A 14 11.06 -0.45 -1.38
N ASP A 15 10.72 0.83 -1.22
CA ASP A 15 9.39 1.37 -1.48
C ASP A 15 9.50 2.52 -2.47
N ILE A 16 8.95 2.35 -3.67
CA ILE A 16 8.98 3.35 -4.74
C ILE A 16 7.61 4.02 -4.81
N GLY A 17 7.59 5.32 -4.62
CA GLY A 17 6.40 6.15 -4.83
C GLY A 17 6.60 7.17 -5.95
N GLY A 18 5.57 7.93 -6.28
CA GLY A 18 5.60 8.91 -7.38
C GLY A 18 6.59 10.07 -7.18
N THR A 19 7.07 10.30 -5.95
CA THR A 19 7.99 11.42 -5.64
C THR A 19 9.30 10.95 -5.05
N ASN A 20 9.27 9.92 -4.25
CA ASN A 20 10.42 9.42 -3.53
C ASN A 20 10.49 7.90 -3.64
N PHE A 21 11.71 7.36 -3.59
CA PHE A 21 11.92 5.98 -3.20
C PHE A 21 12.65 5.92 -1.86
N ARG A 22 12.40 4.85 -1.15
CA ARG A 22 12.93 4.59 0.19
C ARG A 22 13.57 3.22 0.19
N ILE A 23 14.63 3.06 0.95
CA ILE A 23 15.42 1.83 1.02
C ILE A 23 15.89 1.60 2.45
N GLY A 24 15.97 0.33 2.87
CA GLY A 24 16.45 -0.01 4.19
C GLY A 24 16.71 -1.50 4.36
N LEU A 25 17.57 -1.83 5.31
CA LEU A 25 17.89 -3.20 5.72
C LEU A 25 16.87 -3.65 6.78
N VAL A 26 16.27 -4.80 6.58
CA VAL A 26 15.30 -5.39 7.51
C VAL A 26 15.86 -6.71 8.03
N SER A 27 16.03 -6.80 9.35
CA SER A 27 16.48 -8.01 10.01
C SER A 27 15.41 -9.11 10.06
N ALA A 28 15.79 -10.30 10.47
CA ALA A 28 14.88 -11.44 10.52
C ALA A 28 13.72 -11.31 11.52
N ASP A 29 13.84 -10.38 12.48
CA ASP A 29 12.82 -9.99 13.45
C ASP A 29 12.10 -8.68 13.10
N GLY A 30 12.24 -8.21 11.83
CA GLY A 30 11.52 -7.06 11.29
C GLY A 30 12.10 -5.69 11.65
N GLN A 31 13.30 -5.63 12.27
CA GLN A 31 13.90 -4.34 12.64
C GLN A 31 14.52 -3.64 11.44
N LEU A 32 14.18 -2.36 11.25
CA LEU A 32 14.70 -1.51 10.19
C LEU A 32 16.03 -0.87 10.59
N GLN A 33 17.00 -0.91 9.70
CA GLN A 33 18.32 -0.27 9.83
C GLN A 33 18.67 0.43 8.53
N GLY A 34 19.48 1.49 8.61
CA GLY A 34 20.01 2.18 7.44
C GLY A 34 18.94 2.79 6.53
N TYR A 35 17.81 3.22 7.09
CA TYR A 35 16.74 3.83 6.29
C TYR A 35 17.21 5.09 5.59
N GLU A 36 16.98 5.12 4.28
CA GLU A 36 17.22 6.29 3.43
C GLU A 36 15.99 6.61 2.58
N LYS A 37 15.80 7.91 2.34
CA LYS A 37 14.79 8.44 1.44
C LYS A 37 15.48 9.28 0.37
N GLN A 38 15.19 8.99 -0.89
CA GLN A 38 15.76 9.68 -2.04
C GLN A 38 14.63 10.13 -2.98
N SER A 39 14.90 11.11 -3.84
CA SER A 39 13.96 11.52 -4.88
C SER A 39 13.86 10.43 -5.95
N VAL A 40 12.64 10.10 -6.39
CA VAL A 40 12.42 9.19 -7.52
C VAL A 40 13.00 9.73 -8.82
N ALA A 41 13.21 11.05 -8.93
CA ALA A 41 13.85 11.68 -10.08
C ALA A 41 15.28 11.15 -10.35
N THR A 42 15.96 10.58 -9.35
CA THR A 42 17.26 9.93 -9.53
C THR A 42 17.15 8.61 -10.32
N LEU A 43 15.96 8.08 -10.49
CA LEU A 43 15.66 6.89 -11.28
C LEU A 43 15.12 7.23 -12.68
N GLU A 44 14.99 8.53 -13.04
CA GLU A 44 14.54 8.96 -14.36
C GLU A 44 15.68 8.91 -15.36
N GLY A 45 15.47 8.22 -16.49
CA GLY A 45 16.45 8.06 -17.55
C GLY A 45 16.01 7.03 -18.57
N ASP A 46 16.91 6.64 -19.46
CA ASP A 46 16.62 5.67 -20.52
C ASP A 46 16.43 4.24 -19.98
N ASP A 47 17.03 3.93 -18.83
CA ASP A 47 16.90 2.62 -18.15
C ASP A 47 16.72 2.80 -16.64
N PRO A 48 15.50 3.08 -16.16
CA PRO A 48 15.20 3.25 -14.74
C PRO A 48 15.53 2.03 -13.88
N ALA A 49 15.41 0.82 -14.42
CA ALA A 49 15.74 -0.40 -13.67
C ALA A 49 17.25 -0.56 -13.46
N ALA A 50 18.07 -0.16 -14.44
CA ALA A 50 19.52 -0.13 -14.26
C ALA A 50 19.93 0.93 -13.23
N LEU A 51 19.32 2.13 -13.27
CA LEU A 51 19.57 3.19 -12.28
C LEU A 51 19.19 2.74 -10.86
N LEU A 52 18.05 2.05 -10.71
CA LEU A 52 17.67 1.44 -9.43
C LEU A 52 18.71 0.41 -8.98
N GLY A 53 19.19 -0.44 -9.90
CA GLY A 53 20.25 -1.42 -9.62
C GLY A 53 21.55 -0.77 -9.14
N ASP A 54 21.95 0.35 -9.75
CA ASP A 54 23.14 1.11 -9.32
C ASP A 54 22.93 1.71 -7.93
N ALA A 55 21.77 2.34 -7.67
CA ALA A 55 21.45 2.89 -6.36
C ALA A 55 21.47 1.83 -5.25
N VAL A 56 20.97 0.62 -5.54
CA VAL A 56 20.99 -0.52 -4.61
C VAL A 56 22.43 -1.03 -4.39
N ALA A 57 23.22 -1.17 -5.44
CA ALA A 57 24.62 -1.58 -5.33
C ALA A 57 25.43 -0.61 -4.47
N ASP A 58 25.27 0.70 -4.71
CA ASP A 58 25.93 1.75 -3.94
C ASP A 58 25.47 1.73 -2.48
N TYR A 59 24.18 1.50 -2.21
CA TYR A 59 23.65 1.34 -0.85
C TYR A 59 24.31 0.16 -0.13
N ILE A 60 24.34 -1.03 -0.75
CA ILE A 60 24.97 -2.24 -0.19
C ILE A 60 26.46 -2.01 0.11
N ALA A 61 27.17 -1.32 -0.78
CA ALA A 61 28.59 -0.99 -0.60
C ALA A 61 28.81 -0.02 0.56
N ARG A 62 28.01 1.07 0.66
CA ARG A 62 28.13 2.08 1.73
C ARG A 62 27.87 1.49 3.13
N TYR A 63 26.91 0.58 3.22
CA TYR A 63 26.60 -0.08 4.50
C TYR A 63 27.47 -1.31 4.81
N GLY A 64 28.35 -1.71 3.88
CA GLY A 64 29.26 -2.84 4.08
C GLY A 64 28.56 -4.18 4.27
N VAL A 65 27.38 -4.37 3.62
CA VAL A 65 26.53 -5.56 3.78
C VAL A 65 26.60 -6.52 2.60
N ALA A 66 27.62 -6.39 1.75
CA ALA A 66 27.87 -7.32 0.65
C ALA A 66 27.92 -8.77 1.17
N GLY A 67 27.20 -9.68 0.52
CA GLY A 67 27.06 -11.09 0.94
C GLY A 67 26.18 -11.34 2.17
N ARG A 68 25.65 -10.29 2.81
CA ARG A 68 24.75 -10.38 3.96
C ARG A 68 23.27 -10.12 3.59
N VAL A 69 22.98 -9.58 2.41
CA VAL A 69 21.62 -9.40 1.91
C VAL A 69 21.13 -10.72 1.30
N ALA A 70 20.09 -11.30 1.88
CA ALA A 70 19.55 -12.59 1.49
C ALA A 70 18.57 -12.51 0.32
N ALA A 71 17.78 -11.44 0.26
CA ALA A 71 16.83 -11.15 -0.80
C ALA A 71 16.48 -9.65 -0.80
N ILE A 72 15.93 -9.19 -1.91
CA ILE A 72 15.41 -7.83 -2.10
C ILE A 72 13.92 -7.93 -2.42
N CYS A 73 13.11 -7.02 -1.87
CA CYS A 73 11.76 -6.79 -2.34
C CYS A 73 11.55 -5.30 -2.63
N VAL A 74 10.98 -5.02 -3.81
CA VAL A 74 10.67 -3.66 -4.25
C VAL A 74 9.15 -3.48 -4.31
N GLY A 75 8.64 -2.56 -3.51
CA GLY A 75 7.25 -2.10 -3.55
C GLY A 75 7.03 -1.07 -4.65
N PHE A 76 5.96 -1.26 -5.42
CA PHE A 76 5.53 -0.35 -6.48
C PHE A 76 4.06 0.03 -6.36
N PRO A 77 3.67 1.29 -6.59
CA PRO A 77 2.29 1.70 -6.81
C PRO A 77 1.88 1.33 -8.25
N ALA A 78 1.85 0.03 -8.53
CA ALA A 78 1.77 -0.52 -9.88
C ALA A 78 1.03 -1.86 -9.90
N THR A 79 0.61 -2.27 -11.09
CA THR A 79 0.24 -3.66 -11.36
C THR A 79 1.51 -4.47 -11.56
N VAL A 80 1.64 -5.59 -10.84
CA VAL A 80 2.77 -6.52 -10.96
C VAL A 80 2.30 -7.89 -11.42
N ASP A 81 3.16 -8.63 -12.12
CA ASP A 81 2.85 -9.99 -12.57
C ASP A 81 2.76 -10.99 -11.38
N LYS A 82 2.20 -12.17 -11.66
CA LYS A 82 2.04 -13.23 -10.65
C LYS A 82 3.36 -13.78 -10.13
N GLU A 83 4.36 -13.80 -10.98
CA GLU A 83 5.71 -14.25 -10.68
C GLU A 83 6.47 -13.23 -9.82
N ARG A 84 5.92 -12.03 -9.64
CA ARG A 84 6.49 -10.92 -8.86
C ARG A 84 7.88 -10.50 -9.34
N VAL A 85 8.04 -10.43 -10.65
CA VAL A 85 9.30 -10.05 -11.29
C VAL A 85 9.16 -8.92 -12.31
N ARG A 86 7.93 -8.68 -12.83
CA ARG A 86 7.67 -7.67 -13.86
C ARG A 86 6.63 -6.66 -13.41
N VAL A 87 6.94 -5.38 -13.56
CA VAL A 87 5.96 -4.29 -13.49
C VAL A 87 5.15 -4.30 -14.80
N LEU A 88 3.84 -4.45 -14.72
CA LEU A 88 2.97 -4.47 -15.90
C LEU A 88 2.54 -3.06 -16.29
N ASN A 89 2.12 -2.24 -15.30
CA ASN A 89 1.72 -0.86 -15.49
C ASN A 89 1.94 -0.06 -14.21
N ALA A 90 2.66 1.06 -14.29
CA ALA A 90 3.00 1.94 -13.19
C ALA A 90 2.66 3.40 -13.54
N PRO A 91 1.39 3.81 -13.50
CA PRO A 91 0.95 5.13 -13.98
C PRO A 91 1.61 6.31 -13.24
N ASN A 92 2.05 6.08 -12.00
CA ASN A 92 2.65 7.10 -11.14
C ASN A 92 4.18 7.06 -11.08
N VAL A 93 4.83 6.08 -11.76
CA VAL A 93 6.29 5.92 -11.76
C VAL A 93 6.77 5.68 -13.19
N ARG A 94 7.32 6.72 -13.81
CA ARG A 94 7.67 6.69 -15.23
C ARG A 94 8.79 5.69 -15.55
N GLY A 95 8.66 5.06 -16.72
CA GLY A 95 9.72 4.23 -17.31
C GLY A 95 9.77 2.78 -16.81
N PHE A 96 8.86 2.38 -15.92
CA PHE A 96 8.81 1.01 -15.41
C PHE A 96 7.74 0.12 -16.08
N ASP A 97 6.89 0.66 -16.96
CA ASP A 97 5.86 -0.13 -17.65
C ASP A 97 6.44 -1.28 -18.48
N GLY A 98 6.00 -2.49 -18.22
CA GLY A 98 6.48 -3.70 -18.90
C GLY A 98 7.88 -4.17 -18.50
N VAL A 99 8.54 -3.50 -17.56
CA VAL A 99 9.95 -3.77 -17.20
C VAL A 99 10.07 -4.96 -16.25
N PRO A 100 10.93 -5.97 -16.54
CA PRO A 100 11.17 -7.13 -15.67
C PRO A 100 12.16 -6.79 -14.54
N VAL A 101 11.80 -5.84 -13.68
CA VAL A 101 12.66 -5.27 -12.63
C VAL A 101 13.28 -6.34 -11.74
N GLY A 102 12.51 -7.35 -11.31
CA GLY A 102 13.01 -8.42 -10.47
C GLY A 102 14.12 -9.23 -11.13
N HIS A 103 14.00 -9.53 -12.43
CA HIS A 103 15.06 -10.21 -13.18
C HIS A 103 16.29 -9.34 -13.36
N ILE A 104 16.11 -8.08 -13.79
CA ILE A 104 17.23 -7.13 -14.01
C ILE A 104 18.04 -6.96 -12.72
N LEU A 105 17.38 -6.72 -11.59
CA LEU A 105 18.07 -6.57 -10.32
C LEU A 105 18.74 -7.87 -9.84
N THR A 106 18.07 -9.01 -10.02
CA THR A 106 18.66 -10.32 -9.67
C THR A 106 19.95 -10.60 -10.46
N GLU A 107 19.92 -10.39 -11.76
CA GLU A 107 21.10 -10.60 -12.63
C GLU A 107 22.23 -9.62 -12.29
N ARG A 108 21.89 -8.34 -12.07
CA ARG A 108 22.88 -7.29 -11.81
C ARG A 108 23.56 -7.42 -10.44
N LEU A 109 22.79 -7.78 -9.41
CA LEU A 109 23.25 -7.79 -8.02
C LEU A 109 23.64 -9.18 -7.52
N GLY A 110 23.24 -10.25 -8.22
CA GLY A 110 23.41 -11.63 -7.74
C GLY A 110 22.55 -11.95 -6.50
N ILE A 111 21.50 -11.16 -6.25
CA ILE A 111 20.63 -11.29 -5.07
C ILE A 111 19.19 -11.53 -5.57
N PRO A 112 18.50 -12.58 -5.10
CA PRO A 112 17.11 -12.81 -5.46
C PRO A 112 16.25 -11.58 -5.19
N THR A 113 15.57 -11.07 -6.23
CA THR A 113 14.77 -9.85 -6.14
C THR A 113 13.33 -10.12 -6.58
N LEU A 114 12.40 -9.72 -5.72
CA LEU A 114 10.96 -9.76 -5.94
C LEU A 114 10.42 -8.34 -6.03
N ILE A 115 9.29 -8.18 -6.70
CA ILE A 115 8.49 -6.95 -6.66
C ILE A 115 7.11 -7.27 -6.12
N GLU A 116 6.47 -6.29 -5.47
CA GLU A 116 5.11 -6.44 -4.95
C GLU A 116 4.39 -5.08 -5.02
N ARG A 117 3.06 -5.10 -4.96
CA ARG A 117 2.27 -3.89 -4.81
C ARG A 117 2.54 -3.24 -3.45
N ASP A 118 2.70 -1.93 -3.44
CA ASP A 118 2.95 -1.15 -2.22
C ASP A 118 1.91 -1.40 -1.13
N VAL A 119 0.61 -1.46 -1.48
CA VAL A 119 -0.49 -1.72 -0.52
C VAL A 119 -0.40 -3.11 0.12
N ASN A 120 0.09 -4.13 -0.60
CA ASN A 120 0.30 -5.46 -0.04
C ASN A 120 1.43 -5.46 1.00
N LEU A 121 2.47 -4.67 0.74
CA LEU A 121 3.60 -4.52 1.67
C LEU A 121 3.21 -3.71 2.90
N LEU A 122 2.37 -2.68 2.75
CA LEU A 122 1.79 -1.96 3.88
C LEU A 122 0.96 -2.89 4.77
N LEU A 123 0.12 -3.78 4.19
CA LEU A 123 -0.59 -4.79 4.96
C LEU A 123 0.36 -5.73 5.72
N VAL A 124 1.43 -6.19 5.08
CA VAL A 124 2.43 -7.06 5.73
C VAL A 124 3.10 -6.35 6.91
N ASN A 125 3.44 -5.07 6.75
CA ASN A 125 4.00 -4.25 7.83
C ASN A 125 3.01 -4.07 8.99
N ASP A 126 1.77 -3.70 8.70
CA ASP A 126 0.78 -3.40 9.72
C ASP A 126 0.39 -4.65 10.51
N MET A 127 0.30 -5.80 9.85
CA MET A 127 0.08 -7.09 10.53
C MET A 127 1.18 -7.39 11.55
N GLU A 128 2.44 -7.22 11.16
CA GLU A 128 3.58 -7.47 12.07
C GLU A 128 3.63 -6.44 13.19
N ARG A 129 3.55 -5.16 12.85
CA ARG A 129 3.65 -4.03 13.79
C ARG A 129 2.55 -4.06 14.84
N MET A 130 1.31 -4.35 14.44
CA MET A 130 0.13 -4.36 15.31
C MET A 130 -0.18 -5.75 15.88
N ALA A 131 0.68 -6.74 15.61
CA ALA A 131 0.48 -8.15 16.00
C ALA A 131 -0.95 -8.66 15.62
N ILE A 132 -1.37 -8.37 14.39
CA ILE A 132 -2.66 -8.84 13.87
C ILE A 132 -2.50 -10.30 13.46
N ASP A 133 -3.01 -11.20 14.29
CA ASP A 133 -3.07 -12.64 14.02
C ASP A 133 -4.44 -12.98 13.42
N SER A 134 -4.56 -12.81 12.11
CA SER A 134 -5.75 -13.18 11.34
C SER A 134 -5.34 -13.66 9.96
N ALA A 135 -6.04 -14.67 9.47
CA ALA A 135 -5.85 -15.22 8.13
C ALA A 135 -6.68 -14.48 7.07
N ASP A 136 -7.72 -13.75 7.47
CA ASP A 136 -8.70 -13.15 6.58
C ASP A 136 -8.85 -11.65 6.89
N ILE A 137 -8.18 -10.82 6.09
CA ILE A 137 -8.05 -9.37 6.30
C ILE A 137 -8.37 -8.63 5.00
N ALA A 138 -9.20 -7.59 5.09
CA ALA A 138 -9.35 -6.56 4.07
C ALA A 138 -8.67 -5.26 4.56
N ALA A 139 -7.64 -4.80 3.91
CA ALA A 139 -6.94 -3.57 4.25
C ALA A 139 -7.22 -2.47 3.22
N PHE A 140 -7.54 -1.27 3.69
CA PHE A 140 -7.82 -0.10 2.87
C PHE A 140 -6.89 1.03 3.25
N TYR A 141 -6.10 1.50 2.29
CA TYR A 141 -5.16 2.62 2.46
C TYR A 141 -5.67 3.83 1.67
N VAL A 142 -6.35 4.73 2.38
CA VAL A 142 -6.98 5.92 1.79
C VAL A 142 -5.95 7.05 1.75
N GLY A 143 -5.38 7.23 0.58
CA GLY A 143 -4.43 8.31 0.25
C GLY A 143 -5.02 9.21 -0.83
N THR A 144 -4.26 9.52 -1.88
CA THR A 144 -4.74 10.19 -3.09
C THR A 144 -5.92 9.45 -3.70
N GLY A 145 -5.79 8.13 -3.83
CA GLY A 145 -6.84 7.18 -4.21
C GLY A 145 -7.24 6.27 -3.05
N ILE A 146 -7.75 5.08 -3.38
CA ILE A 146 -8.14 4.02 -2.45
C ILE A 146 -7.33 2.77 -2.78
N GLY A 147 -6.21 2.59 -2.09
CA GLY A 147 -5.45 1.36 -2.16
C GLY A 147 -6.11 0.25 -1.33
N ASN A 148 -6.07 -0.97 -1.85
CA ASN A 148 -6.62 -2.12 -1.14
C ASN A 148 -5.71 -3.33 -1.26
N ALA A 149 -5.58 -4.05 -0.15
CA ALA A 149 -4.87 -5.33 -0.05
C ALA A 149 -5.75 -6.34 0.69
N MET A 150 -5.77 -7.56 0.19
CA MET A 150 -6.54 -8.66 0.80
C MET A 150 -5.62 -9.80 1.19
N MET A 151 -5.86 -10.38 2.35
CA MET A 151 -5.34 -11.66 2.77
C MET A 151 -6.51 -12.60 3.02
N ILE A 152 -6.48 -13.78 2.43
CA ILE A 152 -7.50 -14.82 2.60
C ILE A 152 -6.80 -16.16 2.84
N GLY A 153 -7.15 -16.84 3.91
CA GLY A 153 -6.49 -18.07 4.33
C GLY A 153 -4.99 -17.90 4.57
N GLY A 154 -4.57 -16.73 5.05
CA GLY A 154 -3.17 -16.37 5.32
C GLY A 154 -2.33 -16.06 4.06
N GLN A 155 -2.96 -15.90 2.90
CA GLN A 155 -2.27 -15.61 1.64
C GLN A 155 -2.75 -14.29 1.03
N LEU A 156 -1.81 -13.46 0.59
CA LEU A 156 -2.10 -12.25 -0.18
C LEU A 156 -2.76 -12.61 -1.52
N ILE A 157 -3.87 -11.96 -1.83
CA ILE A 157 -4.64 -12.19 -3.04
C ILE A 157 -4.16 -11.30 -4.16
N ALA A 158 -3.54 -11.89 -5.16
CA ALA A 158 -3.08 -11.17 -6.36
C ALA A 158 -4.14 -11.09 -7.46
N GLY A 159 -5.04 -12.07 -7.56
CA GLY A 159 -5.95 -12.22 -8.69
C GLY A 159 -5.27 -12.79 -9.94
N HIS A 160 -6.04 -12.91 -11.04
CA HIS A 160 -5.52 -13.47 -12.29
C HIS A 160 -4.46 -12.60 -12.95
N ASN A 161 -4.68 -11.29 -12.94
CA ASN A 161 -3.83 -10.29 -13.60
C ASN A 161 -2.96 -9.47 -12.62
N GLY A 162 -2.89 -9.87 -11.34
CA GLY A 162 -2.17 -9.11 -10.31
C GLY A 162 -2.91 -7.87 -9.80
N VAL A 163 -4.20 -7.70 -10.10
CA VAL A 163 -5.01 -6.49 -9.79
C VAL A 163 -6.19 -6.78 -8.85
N ALA A 164 -6.16 -7.84 -8.08
CA ALA A 164 -7.18 -8.03 -7.05
C ALA A 164 -7.15 -6.86 -6.05
N GLY A 165 -8.33 -6.44 -5.58
CA GLY A 165 -8.43 -5.33 -4.64
C GLY A 165 -8.50 -3.94 -5.27
N GLU A 166 -8.82 -3.81 -6.55
CA GLU A 166 -9.05 -2.51 -7.20
C GLU A 166 -10.44 -1.94 -6.83
N VAL A 167 -10.74 -1.90 -5.53
CA VAL A 167 -12.05 -1.50 -4.97
C VAL A 167 -12.41 -0.04 -5.27
N GLY A 168 -11.40 0.82 -5.46
CA GLY A 168 -11.61 2.21 -5.89
C GLY A 168 -12.26 2.31 -7.27
N HIS A 169 -12.18 1.25 -8.10
CA HIS A 169 -12.67 1.26 -9.47
C HIS A 169 -14.01 0.52 -9.67
N ILE A 170 -14.67 0.11 -8.58
CA ILE A 170 -16.05 -0.42 -8.68
C ILE A 170 -17.01 0.68 -9.16
N PRO A 171 -18.05 0.33 -9.94
CA PRO A 171 -19.13 1.26 -10.28
C PRO A 171 -19.82 1.78 -9.01
N PHE A 172 -20.00 3.09 -8.89
CA PHE A 172 -20.49 3.69 -7.66
C PHE A 172 -21.60 4.70 -7.94
N GLY A 173 -22.83 4.26 -7.82
CA GLY A 173 -24.03 5.07 -8.07
C GLY A 173 -24.10 5.58 -9.51
N ASP A 174 -24.76 6.71 -9.69
CA ASP A 174 -24.93 7.37 -11.01
C ASP A 174 -23.85 8.44 -11.27
N SER A 175 -22.65 8.24 -10.74
CA SER A 175 -21.55 9.18 -10.94
C SER A 175 -21.16 9.27 -12.41
N VAL A 176 -21.01 10.50 -12.89
CA VAL A 176 -20.55 10.81 -14.26
C VAL A 176 -19.09 11.28 -14.27
N GLN A 177 -18.39 11.19 -13.14
CA GLN A 177 -16.99 11.61 -13.05
C GLN A 177 -16.08 10.63 -13.77
N VAL A 178 -15.14 11.17 -14.55
CA VAL A 178 -14.09 10.38 -15.20
C VAL A 178 -13.03 10.01 -14.16
N CYS A 179 -12.72 8.73 -14.06
CA CYS A 179 -11.67 8.21 -13.21
C CYS A 179 -10.31 8.21 -13.93
N GLY A 180 -9.22 8.27 -13.16
CA GLY A 180 -7.85 8.14 -13.67
C GLY A 180 -7.59 6.84 -14.44
N CYS A 181 -8.38 5.77 -14.19
CA CYS A 181 -8.31 4.52 -14.94
C CYS A 181 -8.97 4.58 -16.35
N GLY A 182 -9.60 5.69 -16.71
CA GLY A 182 -10.32 5.90 -17.97
C GLY A 182 -11.81 5.57 -17.93
N ASN A 183 -12.31 4.89 -16.91
CA ASN A 183 -13.73 4.62 -16.75
C ASN A 183 -14.51 5.82 -16.21
N VAL A 184 -15.82 5.84 -16.41
CA VAL A 184 -16.75 6.79 -15.78
C VAL A 184 -17.47 6.11 -14.64
N GLY A 185 -17.63 6.81 -13.50
CA GLY A 185 -18.45 6.32 -12.39
C GLY A 185 -17.76 5.41 -11.40
N CYS A 186 -16.43 5.39 -11.35
CA CYS A 186 -15.69 4.71 -10.29
C CYS A 186 -15.90 5.35 -8.90
N ALA A 187 -15.72 4.57 -7.85
CA ALA A 187 -15.82 5.04 -6.46
C ALA A 187 -14.71 6.01 -6.06
N GLU A 188 -13.48 5.80 -6.53
CA GLU A 188 -12.29 6.54 -6.11
C GLU A 188 -12.39 8.06 -6.27
N PRO A 189 -12.89 8.63 -7.41
CA PRO A 189 -13.07 10.07 -7.54
C PRO A 189 -14.04 10.70 -6.53
N LEU A 190 -14.81 9.89 -5.80
CA LEU A 190 -15.82 10.34 -4.83
C LEU A 190 -15.47 10.01 -3.36
N ALA A 191 -14.57 9.06 -3.15
CA ALA A 191 -14.24 8.51 -1.83
C ALA A 191 -12.73 8.44 -1.55
N GLY A 192 -11.88 8.86 -2.50
CA GLY A 192 -10.43 9.02 -2.32
C GLY A 192 -10.00 10.44 -1.99
N GLY A 193 -8.73 10.64 -1.65
CA GLY A 193 -8.19 11.95 -1.26
C GLY A 193 -8.21 13.01 -2.37
N LEU A 194 -8.28 12.62 -3.65
CA LEU A 194 -8.49 13.56 -4.75
C LEU A 194 -9.80 14.31 -4.61
N TYR A 195 -10.85 13.67 -4.08
CA TYR A 195 -12.12 14.36 -3.78
C TYR A 195 -11.94 15.42 -2.71
N LEU A 196 -11.18 15.11 -1.65
CA LEU A 196 -10.88 16.09 -0.60
C LEU A 196 -10.06 17.28 -1.13
N ALA A 197 -9.09 17.01 -2.01
CA ALA A 197 -8.34 18.06 -2.69
C ALA A 197 -9.23 18.94 -3.58
N HIS A 198 -10.22 18.33 -4.25
CA HIS A 198 -11.24 19.08 -5.00
C HIS A 198 -12.09 19.95 -4.07
N LEU A 199 -12.57 19.40 -2.93
CA LEU A 199 -13.35 20.19 -1.96
C LEU A 199 -12.55 21.36 -1.39
N ALA A 200 -11.28 21.15 -1.03
CA ALA A 200 -10.42 22.24 -0.55
C ALA A 200 -10.28 23.36 -1.58
N ARG A 201 -10.14 23.01 -2.87
CA ARG A 201 -9.96 24.01 -3.93
C ARG A 201 -11.25 24.76 -4.29
N GLU A 202 -12.38 24.05 -4.39
CA GLU A 202 -13.61 24.61 -4.98
C GLU A 202 -14.63 25.06 -3.93
N ILE A 203 -14.66 24.42 -2.75
CA ILE A 203 -15.69 24.67 -1.72
C ILE A 203 -15.09 25.38 -0.49
N PHE A 204 -13.87 25.00 -0.09
CA PHE A 204 -13.19 25.51 1.09
C PHE A 204 -11.81 26.10 0.76
N PRO A 205 -11.70 27.10 -0.13
CA PRO A 205 -10.42 27.54 -0.70
C PRO A 205 -9.42 28.11 0.33
N GLU A 206 -9.90 28.54 1.50
CA GLU A 206 -9.04 29.04 2.59
C GLU A 206 -8.54 27.93 3.53
N THR A 207 -9.00 26.67 3.32
CA THR A 207 -8.69 25.55 4.22
C THR A 207 -7.75 24.55 3.55
N PRO A 208 -6.54 24.33 4.08
CA PRO A 208 -5.67 23.25 3.61
C PRO A 208 -6.36 21.89 3.73
N VAL A 209 -6.10 21.00 2.76
CA VAL A 209 -6.73 19.64 2.72
C VAL A 209 -6.63 18.92 4.06
N GLY A 210 -5.45 18.96 4.72
CA GLY A 210 -5.23 18.30 6.01
C GLY A 210 -6.06 18.84 7.19
N ARG A 211 -6.73 19.99 7.02
CA ARG A 211 -7.57 20.62 8.05
C ARG A 211 -9.07 20.58 7.74
N LEU A 212 -9.46 19.94 6.64
CA LEU A 212 -10.87 19.87 6.24
C LEU A 212 -11.77 19.28 7.33
N PHE A 213 -11.37 18.18 7.95
CA PHE A 213 -12.19 17.54 8.98
C PHE A 213 -12.21 18.36 10.28
N SER A 214 -11.12 19.02 10.65
CA SER A 214 -11.05 19.87 11.84
C SER A 214 -11.95 21.12 11.71
N GLU A 215 -12.01 21.71 10.52
CA GLU A 215 -12.72 22.99 10.31
C GLU A 215 -14.16 22.78 9.78
N HIS A 216 -14.37 21.76 8.94
CA HIS A 216 -15.62 21.56 8.20
C HIS A 216 -16.21 20.16 8.33
N GLY A 217 -15.77 19.34 9.31
CA GLY A 217 -16.15 17.91 9.44
C GLY A 217 -17.65 17.63 9.51
N ARG A 218 -18.48 18.66 9.80
CA ARG A 218 -19.94 18.55 9.82
C ARG A 218 -20.60 19.02 8.51
N SER A 219 -19.84 19.46 7.52
CA SER A 219 -20.42 19.86 6.25
C SER A 219 -21.02 18.67 5.51
N PRO A 220 -22.10 18.87 4.71
CA PRO A 220 -22.72 17.80 3.94
C PRO A 220 -21.74 17.09 3.01
N GLU A 221 -20.77 17.80 2.47
CA GLU A 221 -19.74 17.28 1.56
C GLU A 221 -18.85 16.24 2.26
N LEU A 222 -18.34 16.57 3.47
CA LEU A 222 -17.47 15.70 4.23
C LEU A 222 -18.22 14.55 4.89
N VAL A 223 -19.44 14.78 5.38
CA VAL A 223 -20.32 13.70 5.84
C VAL A 223 -20.61 12.73 4.69
N GLY A 224 -20.92 13.26 3.49
CA GLY A 224 -21.15 12.46 2.30
C GLY A 224 -19.89 11.70 1.83
N PHE A 225 -18.69 12.28 2.00
CA PHE A 225 -17.42 11.59 1.74
C PHE A 225 -17.26 10.35 2.63
N VAL A 226 -17.44 10.51 3.95
CA VAL A 226 -17.32 9.41 4.93
C VAL A 226 -18.34 8.30 4.65
N GLU A 227 -19.57 8.68 4.31
CA GLU A 227 -20.62 7.73 3.96
C GLU A 227 -20.30 6.93 2.69
N ARG A 228 -19.76 7.59 1.65
CA ARG A 228 -19.34 6.91 0.42
C ARG A 228 -18.18 5.96 0.68
N LEU A 229 -17.16 6.40 1.43
CA LEU A 229 -16.03 5.54 1.80
C LEU A 229 -16.50 4.31 2.58
N GLY A 230 -17.41 4.48 3.54
CA GLY A 230 -17.99 3.36 4.29
C GLY A 230 -18.72 2.36 3.41
N ARG A 231 -19.46 2.81 2.40
CA ARG A 231 -20.12 1.93 1.41
C ARG A 231 -19.13 1.15 0.55
N VAL A 232 -18.05 1.79 0.11
CA VAL A 232 -16.98 1.13 -0.66
C VAL A 232 -16.38 -0.01 0.16
N ILE A 233 -16.02 0.26 1.40
CA ILE A 233 -15.45 -0.73 2.31
C ILE A 233 -16.45 -1.86 2.57
N ALA A 234 -17.70 -1.54 2.92
CA ALA A 234 -18.74 -2.53 3.19
C ALA A 234 -19.05 -3.41 1.97
N THR A 235 -18.90 -2.89 0.73
CA THR A 235 -19.07 -3.69 -0.48
C THR A 235 -18.08 -4.86 -0.50
N GLU A 236 -16.81 -4.60 -0.23
CA GLU A 236 -15.80 -5.66 -0.19
C GLU A 236 -16.01 -6.60 1.01
N VAL A 237 -16.32 -6.03 2.19
CA VAL A 237 -16.65 -6.84 3.39
C VAL A 237 -17.76 -7.84 3.09
N ASN A 238 -18.81 -7.44 2.39
CA ASN A 238 -19.90 -8.34 2.00
C ASN A 238 -19.51 -9.39 0.95
N ILE A 239 -18.42 -9.19 0.22
CA ILE A 239 -17.95 -10.12 -0.83
C ILE A 239 -16.99 -11.15 -0.26
N ILE A 240 -16.01 -10.73 0.59
CA ILE A 240 -14.92 -11.59 1.03
C ILE A 240 -15.06 -12.09 2.46
N ASP A 241 -16.02 -11.53 3.25
CA ASP A 241 -16.29 -11.92 4.64
C ASP A 241 -15.02 -11.95 5.53
N PRO A 242 -14.27 -10.84 5.65
CA PRO A 242 -13.03 -10.82 6.42
C PRO A 242 -13.30 -10.80 7.93
N GLU A 243 -12.37 -11.36 8.72
CA GLU A 243 -12.36 -11.20 10.18
C GLU A 243 -11.99 -9.76 10.58
N VAL A 244 -11.04 -9.16 9.82
CA VAL A 244 -10.47 -7.84 10.14
C VAL A 244 -10.58 -6.92 8.94
N VAL A 245 -11.11 -5.72 9.16
CA VAL A 245 -10.92 -4.56 8.28
C VAL A 245 -9.83 -3.68 8.87
N LEU A 246 -8.75 -3.47 8.13
CA LEU A 246 -7.66 -2.58 8.51
C LEU A 246 -7.76 -1.29 7.69
N LEU A 247 -7.77 -0.15 8.37
CA LEU A 247 -7.90 1.17 7.77
C LEU A 247 -6.62 1.98 7.96
N GLY A 248 -5.97 2.39 6.88
CA GLY A 248 -4.74 3.15 6.89
C GLY A 248 -4.74 4.27 5.84
N GLY A 249 -3.59 4.92 5.70
CA GLY A 249 -3.37 6.00 4.74
C GLY A 249 -3.64 7.39 5.29
N GLY A 250 -3.09 8.39 4.59
CA GLY A 250 -3.05 9.77 5.07
C GLY A 250 -4.41 10.41 5.32
N VAL A 251 -5.47 9.97 4.64
CA VAL A 251 -6.82 10.53 4.82
C VAL A 251 -7.41 10.13 6.17
N VAL A 252 -7.35 8.85 6.55
CA VAL A 252 -7.91 8.38 7.83
C VAL A 252 -7.03 8.77 9.04
N GLN A 253 -5.84 9.26 8.78
CA GLN A 253 -4.90 9.81 9.78
C GLN A 253 -4.97 11.34 9.90
N MET A 254 -5.81 12.03 9.09
CA MET A 254 -6.01 13.47 9.24
C MET A 254 -6.54 13.81 10.63
N ALA A 255 -6.14 14.98 11.13
CA ALA A 255 -6.67 15.48 12.39
C ALA A 255 -8.21 15.57 12.34
N ASP A 256 -8.85 15.10 13.40
CA ASP A 256 -10.32 15.07 13.55
C ASP A 256 -11.07 14.28 12.46
N PHE A 257 -10.38 13.35 11.77
CA PHE A 257 -11.07 12.42 10.89
C PHE A 257 -12.11 11.61 11.67
N PRO A 258 -13.39 11.55 11.24
CA PRO A 258 -14.50 11.02 12.02
C PRO A 258 -14.54 9.47 11.97
N ARG A 259 -13.62 8.78 12.65
CA ARG A 259 -13.48 7.32 12.66
C ARG A 259 -14.77 6.61 13.05
N GLU A 260 -15.43 7.07 14.12
CA GLU A 260 -16.70 6.48 14.57
C GLU A 260 -17.82 6.58 13.52
N ALA A 261 -17.88 7.70 12.78
CA ALA A 261 -18.83 7.86 11.69
C ALA A 261 -18.54 6.93 10.52
N LEU A 262 -17.25 6.71 10.21
CA LEU A 262 -16.85 5.75 9.19
C LEU A 262 -17.20 4.32 9.59
N GLU A 263 -16.87 3.90 10.81
CA GLU A 263 -17.22 2.58 11.34
C GLU A 263 -18.74 2.34 11.31
N LYS A 264 -19.52 3.34 11.76
CA LYS A 264 -20.97 3.29 11.68
C LYS A 264 -21.47 3.13 10.25
N SER A 265 -20.87 3.87 9.29
CA SER A 265 -21.23 3.73 7.88
C SER A 265 -20.89 2.35 7.34
N ILE A 266 -19.70 1.82 7.62
CA ILE A 266 -19.31 0.44 7.24
C ILE A 266 -20.34 -0.56 7.79
N LEU A 267 -20.58 -0.56 9.08
CA LEU A 267 -21.48 -1.51 9.74
C LEU A 267 -22.92 -1.38 9.24
N SER A 268 -23.40 -0.16 8.95
CA SER A 268 -24.76 0.04 8.44
C SER A 268 -25.01 -0.58 7.08
N HIS A 269 -23.97 -0.76 6.27
CA HIS A 269 -24.01 -1.36 4.93
C HIS A 269 -23.50 -2.80 4.89
N THR A 270 -23.01 -3.32 6.00
CA THR A 270 -22.58 -4.72 6.13
C THR A 270 -23.77 -5.63 6.43
N ARG A 271 -23.80 -6.80 5.77
CA ARG A 271 -24.87 -7.79 5.91
C ARG A 271 -25.02 -8.25 7.36
N LYS A 272 -26.25 -8.32 7.85
CA LYS A 272 -26.61 -8.82 9.17
C LYS A 272 -27.14 -10.26 9.12
N PRO A 273 -26.92 -11.07 10.16
CA PRO A 273 -26.11 -10.79 11.34
C PRO A 273 -24.60 -10.86 11.06
N LEU A 274 -24.16 -11.62 10.06
CA LEU A 274 -22.76 -11.79 9.70
C LEU A 274 -22.49 -11.25 8.30
N PRO A 275 -21.33 -10.61 8.10
CA PRO A 275 -20.21 -10.38 9.04
C PRO A 275 -20.41 -9.23 10.06
N HIS A 276 -21.50 -8.46 10.02
CA HIS A 276 -21.74 -7.26 10.83
C HIS A 276 -21.39 -7.43 12.31
N ASP A 277 -21.86 -8.53 12.97
CA ASP A 277 -21.80 -8.68 14.43
C ASP A 277 -20.41 -9.10 14.94
N ASN A 278 -19.51 -9.59 14.06
CA ASN A 278 -18.17 -10.05 14.45
C ASN A 278 -17.03 -9.36 13.70
N LEU A 279 -17.34 -8.39 12.84
CA LEU A 279 -16.33 -7.64 12.10
C LEU A 279 -15.48 -6.79 13.05
N ARG A 280 -14.16 -6.99 13.01
CA ARG A 280 -13.20 -6.19 13.76
C ARG A 280 -12.61 -5.12 12.86
N ILE A 281 -12.82 -3.85 13.19
CA ILE A 281 -12.26 -2.70 12.48
C ILE A 281 -11.07 -2.16 13.27
N VAL A 282 -9.91 -2.02 12.64
CA VAL A 282 -8.68 -1.50 13.24
C VAL A 282 -8.08 -0.42 12.36
N TYR A 283 -7.35 0.51 12.97
CA TYR A 283 -6.67 1.59 12.25
C TYR A 283 -5.16 1.39 12.33
N SER A 284 -4.47 1.50 11.18
CA SER A 284 -3.02 1.49 11.14
C SER A 284 -2.46 2.61 12.00
N ASP A 285 -1.46 2.30 12.80
CA ASP A 285 -0.69 3.23 13.61
C ASP A 285 0.63 3.66 12.95
N ALA A 286 0.89 3.22 11.72
CA ALA A 286 2.09 3.55 10.96
C ALA A 286 2.08 5.03 10.53
N THR A 287 2.95 5.83 11.14
CA THR A 287 3.08 7.28 10.87
C THR A 287 4.44 7.67 10.28
N ASP A 288 5.43 6.77 10.35
CA ASP A 288 6.84 7.10 10.12
C ASP A 288 7.23 7.09 8.62
N GLY A 289 6.33 6.63 7.76
CA GLY A 289 6.54 6.58 6.30
C GLY A 289 7.55 5.53 5.84
N ASP A 290 7.95 4.62 6.72
CA ASP A 290 8.87 3.50 6.49
C ASP A 290 8.16 2.15 6.30
N GLY A 291 6.86 2.10 6.55
CA GLY A 291 6.06 0.86 6.51
C GLY A 291 6.18 0.08 5.20
N GLY A 292 6.28 0.77 4.05
CA GLY A 292 6.51 0.11 2.76
C GLY A 292 7.86 -0.61 2.71
N VAL A 293 8.92 -0.02 3.27
CA VAL A 293 10.27 -0.60 3.34
C VAL A 293 10.30 -1.81 4.29
N VAL A 294 9.73 -1.64 5.48
CA VAL A 294 9.67 -2.72 6.49
C VAL A 294 8.85 -3.89 5.95
N GLY A 295 7.66 -3.60 5.40
CA GLY A 295 6.79 -4.62 4.79
C GLY A 295 7.45 -5.36 3.64
N ALA A 296 8.20 -4.65 2.78
CA ALA A 296 8.98 -5.26 1.71
C ALA A 296 10.05 -6.23 2.25
N GLY A 297 10.79 -5.80 3.25
CA GLY A 297 11.79 -6.65 3.90
C GLY A 297 11.20 -7.90 4.56
N ILE A 298 10.10 -7.73 5.31
CA ILE A 298 9.38 -8.85 5.93
C ILE A 298 8.81 -9.81 4.87
N PHE A 299 8.23 -9.26 3.80
CA PHE A 299 7.73 -10.07 2.68
C PHE A 299 8.85 -10.90 2.04
N ALA A 300 10.01 -10.30 1.78
CA ALA A 300 11.18 -11.01 1.27
C ALA A 300 11.62 -12.14 2.22
N TRP A 301 11.66 -11.89 3.54
CA TRP A 301 11.95 -12.92 4.54
C TRP A 301 10.96 -14.08 4.51
N ARG A 302 9.66 -13.81 4.38
CA ARG A 302 8.63 -14.84 4.29
C ARG A 302 8.82 -15.72 3.05
N LYS A 303 9.26 -15.13 1.91
CA LYS A 303 9.44 -15.85 0.65
C LYS A 303 10.66 -16.75 0.59
N ILE A 304 11.76 -16.39 1.24
CA ILE A 304 12.96 -17.23 1.27
C ILE A 304 12.93 -18.34 2.33
N ARG A 305 11.94 -18.32 3.23
CA ARG A 305 11.72 -19.35 4.26
C ARG A 305 10.72 -20.42 3.82
N GLN A 306 9.97 -20.18 2.74
CA GLN A 306 9.06 -21.13 2.08
C GLN A 306 9.83 -22.06 1.14
#